data_cd5fa33fa8b941704fcec35ab361a983
#
_entry.id   cd5fa33fa8b941704fcec35ab361a983
#
_cell.length_a   1.000
_cell.length_b   1.000
_cell.length_c   1.000
_cell.angle_alpha   90.00
_cell.angle_beta   90.00
_cell.angle_gamma   90.00
#
_symmetry.space_group_name_H-M   'P 1'
#
loop_
_entity.id
_entity.type
_entity.pdbx_description
1 polymer ?
#
loop_
_entity_poly.entity_id
_entity_poly.type
_entity_poly.pdbx_seq_one_letter_code
_entity_poly.pdbx_strand_id
1 'polypeptide(L)'
;MKKNIILADCDESELSEFRDSLIYDGKVFVVESTISNWERTGKLSELKRYLTYFRVALSAFLKRGNYQVIVGWQQFYALIFCFYCSLFHVKKKNIVIAFNFTYKEKKGRLSKAYKWFMKMCVNPKYLDGLHVPSANYADCFSEEFGFPRDRILVAPFGINDCYSEFKQLKRPTEYENKEYVFAIGRSNRDFDFLIRAWNKMEFPLVIASDTYKKDKCENRFIEIHHDITEKESHRWIEHCKCMVIPIENPEICSGDTVLLTSMACGKIVVVTSPSTLGEMYVTDGVNGYLLPKNEEIFLKGMKKIISEDSEVVKENARNCYLNSYSRKSLGNNLQLFFEK
;
A
#
# COMPACT_ATOMS: atom_id res chain seq x y z
N MET A 1 -24.89 7.83 23.14
CA MET A 1 -24.37 8.62 22.00
C MET A 1 -23.89 7.64 20.92
N LYS A 2 -24.13 7.94 19.65
CA LYS A 2 -23.61 7.13 18.55
C LYS A 2 -22.10 7.34 18.39
N LYS A 3 -21.38 6.29 17.99
CA LYS A 3 -19.92 6.28 17.77
C LYS A 3 -19.58 6.37 16.29
N ASN A 4 -18.39 6.89 15.98
CA ASN A 4 -17.74 6.74 14.68
C ASN A 4 -16.74 5.60 14.80
N ILE A 5 -16.76 4.62 13.90
CA ILE A 5 -15.92 3.43 13.99
C ILE A 5 -15.15 3.14 12.71
N ILE A 6 -13.97 2.57 12.87
CA ILE A 6 -13.15 1.98 11.81
C ILE A 6 -13.08 0.48 12.07
N LEU A 7 -13.60 -0.32 11.14
CA LEU A 7 -13.51 -1.78 11.20
C LEU A 7 -12.23 -2.24 10.46
N ALA A 8 -11.30 -2.84 11.19
CA ALA A 8 -9.98 -3.19 10.67
C ALA A 8 -9.63 -4.68 10.91
N ASP A 9 -8.73 -5.21 10.09
CA ASP A 9 -8.13 -6.54 10.21
C ASP A 9 -6.63 -6.48 10.57
N CYS A 10 -6.16 -5.32 11.01
CA CYS A 10 -4.81 -5.03 11.46
C CYS A 10 -4.82 -4.46 12.89
N ASP A 11 -3.65 -4.30 13.49
CA ASP A 11 -3.52 -3.70 14.82
C ASP A 11 -3.98 -2.24 14.83
N GLU A 12 -4.54 -1.79 15.94
CA GLU A 12 -5.02 -0.41 16.09
C GLU A 12 -3.88 0.61 15.93
N SER A 13 -2.68 0.28 16.39
CA SER A 13 -1.49 1.13 16.26
C SER A 13 -1.14 1.42 14.80
N GLU A 14 -1.40 0.48 13.89
CA GLU A 14 -1.18 0.69 12.47
C GLU A 14 -2.10 1.75 11.84
N LEU A 15 -3.19 2.09 12.51
CA LEU A 15 -4.20 3.06 12.03
C LEU A 15 -4.23 4.34 12.85
N SER A 16 -3.31 4.53 13.80
CA SER A 16 -3.32 5.68 14.71
C SER A 16 -3.32 7.01 13.96
N GLU A 17 -2.39 7.23 13.03
CA GLU A 17 -2.29 8.47 12.25
C GLU A 17 -3.55 8.73 11.40
N PHE A 18 -4.09 7.67 10.78
CA PHE A 18 -5.32 7.77 10.00
C PHE A 18 -6.51 8.10 10.90
N ARG A 19 -6.69 7.36 12.00
CA ARG A 19 -7.76 7.58 12.97
C ARG A 19 -7.72 8.99 13.56
N ASP A 20 -6.53 9.43 13.99
CA ASP A 20 -6.35 10.71 14.69
C ASP A 20 -6.53 11.93 13.77
N SER A 21 -6.50 11.73 12.46
CA SER A 21 -6.81 12.75 11.45
C SER A 21 -8.31 12.88 11.15
N LEU A 22 -9.17 12.06 11.76
CA LEU A 22 -10.60 12.00 11.47
C LEU A 22 -11.46 12.50 12.64
N ILE A 23 -12.37 13.42 12.33
CA ILE A 23 -13.41 13.89 13.25
C ILE A 23 -14.73 13.97 12.46
N TYR A 24 -15.80 13.43 13.00
CA TYR A 24 -17.12 13.60 12.44
C TYR A 24 -18.14 13.95 13.52
N ASP A 25 -18.89 15.03 13.32
CA ASP A 25 -19.86 15.56 14.29
C ASP A 25 -19.24 15.78 15.69
N GLY A 26 -18.01 16.35 15.72
CA GLY A 26 -17.27 16.62 16.94
C GLY A 26 -16.76 15.38 17.69
N LYS A 27 -16.82 14.19 17.08
CA LYS A 27 -16.41 12.92 17.69
C LYS A 27 -15.27 12.29 16.94
N VAL A 28 -14.29 11.80 17.69
CA VAL A 28 -13.18 10.98 17.20
C VAL A 28 -13.67 9.61 16.74
N PHE A 29 -12.86 8.95 15.93
CA PHE A 29 -13.10 7.58 15.49
C PHE A 29 -12.48 6.58 16.48
N VAL A 30 -13.12 5.43 16.62
CA VAL A 30 -12.64 4.29 17.42
C VAL A 30 -12.36 3.13 16.46
N VAL A 31 -11.19 2.51 16.59
CA VAL A 31 -10.87 1.31 15.81
C VAL A 31 -11.43 0.08 16.51
N GLU A 32 -12.25 -0.69 15.79
CA GLU A 32 -12.67 -2.04 16.19
C GLU A 32 -11.88 -3.04 15.34
N SER A 33 -10.77 -3.54 15.89
CA SER A 33 -9.86 -4.45 15.21
C SER A 33 -10.28 -5.91 15.41
N THR A 34 -10.19 -6.70 14.34
CA THR A 34 -10.34 -8.16 14.39
C THR A 34 -9.13 -8.78 13.70
N ILE A 35 -8.04 -8.90 14.45
CA ILE A 35 -6.81 -9.51 13.95
C ILE A 35 -7.06 -10.99 13.74
N SER A 36 -6.87 -11.46 12.53
CA SER A 36 -6.86 -12.88 12.20
C SER A 36 -5.44 -13.27 11.82
N ASN A 37 -4.76 -13.99 12.70
CA ASN A 37 -3.42 -14.55 12.46
C ASN A 37 -3.46 -15.73 11.46
N TRP A 38 -4.35 -15.67 10.48
CA TRP A 38 -4.45 -16.73 9.49
C TRP A 38 -3.32 -16.56 8.47
N GLU A 39 -2.45 -17.55 8.39
CA GLU A 39 -1.56 -17.70 7.25
C GLU A 39 -2.36 -17.57 5.96
N ARG A 40 -1.89 -16.74 5.03
CA ARG A 40 -2.59 -16.50 3.75
C ARG A 40 -2.48 -17.67 2.77
N THR A 41 -2.15 -18.87 3.25
CA THR A 41 -1.89 -20.07 2.47
C THR A 41 -2.97 -21.13 2.72
N GLY A 42 -3.65 -21.54 1.64
CA GLY A 42 -4.58 -22.67 1.63
C GLY A 42 -6.07 -22.30 1.64
N LYS A 43 -6.88 -23.17 1.02
CA LYS A 43 -8.34 -22.99 0.85
C LYS A 43 -9.10 -22.87 2.18
N LEU A 44 -8.62 -23.56 3.21
CA LEU A 44 -9.27 -23.54 4.53
C LEU A 44 -9.06 -22.19 5.24
N SER A 45 -7.88 -21.62 5.10
CA SER A 45 -7.55 -20.28 5.59
C SER A 45 -8.38 -19.20 4.89
N GLU A 46 -8.54 -19.29 3.57
CA GLU A 46 -9.43 -18.40 2.83
C GLU A 46 -10.87 -18.47 3.29
N LEU A 47 -11.42 -19.68 3.49
CA LEU A 47 -12.80 -19.87 3.97
C LEU A 47 -12.98 -19.24 5.35
N LYS A 48 -12.07 -19.49 6.29
CA LYS A 48 -12.10 -18.90 7.63
C LYS A 48 -12.07 -17.38 7.59
N ARG A 49 -11.26 -16.80 6.70
CA ARG A 49 -11.18 -15.34 6.49
C ARG A 49 -12.52 -14.78 6.00
N TYR A 50 -13.15 -15.40 5.00
CA TYR A 50 -14.47 -14.97 4.54
C TYR A 50 -15.53 -15.08 5.63
N LEU A 51 -15.54 -16.16 6.39
CA LEU A 51 -16.46 -16.31 7.53
C LEU A 51 -16.26 -15.21 8.58
N THR A 52 -15.00 -14.80 8.82
CA THR A 52 -14.69 -13.68 9.70
C THR A 52 -15.26 -12.37 9.16
N TYR A 53 -15.12 -12.10 7.85
CA TYR A 53 -15.71 -10.90 7.25
C TYR A 53 -17.22 -10.84 7.43
N PHE A 54 -17.92 -11.94 7.17
CA PHE A 54 -19.37 -12.02 7.38
C PHE A 54 -19.74 -11.84 8.85
N ARG A 55 -19.01 -12.46 9.78
CA ARG A 55 -19.26 -12.36 11.23
C ARG A 55 -19.08 -10.93 11.75
N VAL A 56 -17.99 -10.26 11.39
CA VAL A 56 -17.71 -8.88 11.81
C VAL A 56 -18.76 -7.93 11.25
N ALA A 57 -19.06 -8.04 9.95
CA ALA A 57 -20.08 -7.22 9.31
C ALA A 57 -21.49 -7.46 9.90
N LEU A 58 -21.82 -8.72 10.24
CA LEU A 58 -23.10 -9.03 10.90
C LEU A 58 -23.16 -8.42 12.30
N SER A 59 -22.09 -8.50 13.09
CA SER A 59 -22.03 -7.84 14.39
C SER A 59 -22.27 -6.33 14.28
N ALA A 60 -21.58 -5.68 13.34
CA ALA A 60 -21.76 -4.26 13.06
C ALA A 60 -23.21 -3.95 12.60
N PHE A 61 -23.79 -4.80 11.74
CA PHE A 61 -25.17 -4.66 11.27
C PHE A 61 -26.18 -4.75 12.42
N LEU A 62 -26.05 -5.71 13.32
CA LEU A 62 -26.93 -5.86 14.49
C LEU A 62 -26.81 -4.66 15.43
N LYS A 63 -25.60 -4.11 15.58
CA LYS A 63 -25.31 -2.92 16.43
C LYS A 63 -25.45 -1.57 15.69
N ARG A 64 -25.94 -1.55 14.44
CA ARG A 64 -25.98 -0.35 13.58
C ARG A 64 -26.63 0.88 14.20
N GLY A 65 -27.53 0.68 15.17
CA GLY A 65 -28.15 1.78 15.92
C GLY A 65 -27.17 2.59 16.77
N ASN A 66 -26.03 1.99 17.13
CA ASN A 66 -25.00 2.59 17.99
C ASN A 66 -23.93 3.36 17.21
N TYR A 67 -23.94 3.28 15.87
CA TYR A 67 -22.94 3.89 15.03
C TYR A 67 -23.51 5.05 14.22
N GLN A 68 -22.69 6.07 14.00
CA GLN A 68 -22.97 7.20 13.11
C GLN A 68 -22.24 7.01 11.79
N VAL A 69 -20.93 6.81 11.85
CA VAL A 69 -20.08 6.51 10.70
C VAL A 69 -19.42 5.14 10.87
N ILE A 70 -19.37 4.37 9.79
CA ILE A 70 -18.70 3.09 9.70
C ILE A 70 -17.72 3.16 8.54
N VAL A 71 -16.41 3.13 8.84
CA VAL A 71 -15.34 3.03 7.85
C VAL A 71 -14.83 1.58 7.86
N GLY A 72 -14.95 0.89 6.76
CA GLY A 72 -14.35 -0.45 6.59
C GLY A 72 -12.94 -0.31 6.04
N TRP A 73 -11.92 -0.30 6.91
CA TRP A 73 -10.52 -0.36 6.48
C TRP A 73 -10.24 -1.63 5.69
N GLN A 74 -10.69 -2.78 6.20
CA GLN A 74 -10.90 -3.95 5.38
C GLN A 74 -12.22 -3.79 4.62
N GLN A 75 -12.13 -3.59 3.31
CA GLN A 75 -13.28 -3.26 2.45
C GLN A 75 -14.51 -4.14 2.69
N PHE A 76 -14.32 -5.45 2.88
CA PHE A 76 -15.43 -6.39 3.03
C PHE A 76 -16.25 -6.20 4.30
N TYR A 77 -15.71 -5.57 5.33
CA TYR A 77 -16.50 -5.25 6.52
C TYR A 77 -17.61 -4.23 6.21
N ALA A 78 -17.29 -3.16 5.48
CA ALA A 78 -18.28 -2.18 5.04
C ALA A 78 -19.18 -2.72 3.93
N LEU A 79 -18.62 -3.42 2.96
CA LEU A 79 -19.35 -3.99 1.83
C LEU A 79 -20.40 -5.02 2.26
N ILE A 80 -20.02 -5.96 3.12
CA ILE A 80 -20.96 -6.98 3.64
C ILE A 80 -21.98 -6.36 4.61
N PHE A 81 -21.61 -5.33 5.35
CA PHE A 81 -22.58 -4.53 6.11
C PHE A 81 -23.65 -3.96 5.18
N CYS A 82 -23.26 -3.34 4.06
CA CYS A 82 -24.20 -2.84 3.05
C CYS A 82 -25.01 -3.95 2.38
N PHE A 83 -24.39 -5.15 2.17
CA PHE A 83 -25.12 -6.32 1.70
C PHE A 83 -26.25 -6.70 2.65
N TYR A 84 -26.02 -6.77 3.97
CA TYR A 84 -27.08 -7.03 4.93
C TYR A 84 -28.14 -5.93 4.92
N CYS A 85 -27.75 -4.65 4.83
CA CYS A 85 -28.69 -3.56 4.71
C CYS A 85 -29.57 -3.67 3.47
N SER A 86 -29.00 -4.06 2.34
CA SER A 86 -29.70 -4.27 1.07
C SER A 86 -30.62 -5.48 1.11
N LEU A 87 -30.14 -6.60 1.68
CA LEU A 87 -30.88 -7.87 1.77
C LEU A 87 -32.12 -7.73 2.66
N PHE A 88 -32.00 -7.07 3.81
CA PHE A 88 -33.11 -6.88 4.77
C PHE A 88 -33.88 -5.58 4.55
N HIS A 89 -33.58 -4.81 3.49
CA HIS A 89 -34.27 -3.55 3.15
C HIS A 89 -34.43 -2.57 4.32
N VAL A 90 -33.42 -2.51 5.21
CA VAL A 90 -33.50 -1.69 6.43
C VAL A 90 -33.46 -0.19 6.12
N LYS A 91 -34.02 0.63 7.02
CA LYS A 91 -33.88 2.09 6.94
C LYS A 91 -32.40 2.46 7.14
N LYS A 92 -31.84 3.28 6.22
CA LYS A 92 -30.49 3.82 6.35
C LYS A 92 -30.35 4.65 7.62
N LYS A 93 -29.28 4.41 8.39
CA LYS A 93 -29.00 5.11 9.66
C LYS A 93 -27.55 5.54 9.82
N ASN A 94 -26.67 5.06 8.94
CA ASN A 94 -25.21 5.18 9.06
C ASN A 94 -24.64 5.78 7.78
N ILE A 95 -23.54 6.51 7.90
CA ILE A 95 -22.63 6.81 6.80
C ILE A 95 -21.66 5.63 6.72
N VAL A 96 -21.51 5.03 5.56
CA VAL A 96 -20.69 3.83 5.36
C VAL A 96 -19.68 4.06 4.23
N ILE A 97 -18.41 3.86 4.53
CA ILE A 97 -17.31 4.04 3.58
C ILE A 97 -16.45 2.78 3.54
N ALA A 98 -16.18 2.26 2.35
CA ALA A 98 -15.27 1.14 2.15
C ALA A 98 -13.89 1.65 1.68
N PHE A 99 -12.85 1.30 2.43
CA PHE A 99 -11.47 1.68 2.13
C PHE A 99 -10.70 0.59 1.38
N ASN A 100 -9.65 0.98 0.67
CA ASN A 100 -8.77 0.10 -0.10
C ASN A 100 -9.56 -0.82 -1.04
N PHE A 101 -10.57 -0.24 -1.70
CA PHE A 101 -11.48 -1.02 -2.50
C PHE A 101 -10.77 -1.58 -3.75
N THR A 102 -10.91 -2.88 -3.90
CA THR A 102 -10.47 -3.62 -5.09
C THR A 102 -11.56 -4.58 -5.51
N TYR A 103 -11.84 -4.61 -6.81
CA TYR A 103 -12.73 -5.57 -7.42
C TYR A 103 -11.98 -6.35 -8.50
N LYS A 104 -12.12 -7.66 -8.45
CA LYS A 104 -11.62 -8.56 -9.50
C LYS A 104 -12.77 -9.42 -10.00
N GLU A 105 -13.08 -9.29 -11.27
CA GLU A 105 -14.11 -10.10 -11.90
C GLU A 105 -13.78 -11.59 -11.76
N LYS A 106 -14.77 -12.37 -11.33
CA LYS A 106 -14.64 -13.84 -11.26
C LYS A 106 -15.15 -14.46 -12.54
N LYS A 107 -14.37 -15.39 -13.07
CA LYS A 107 -14.76 -16.21 -14.23
C LYS A 107 -15.44 -17.51 -13.76
N GLY A 108 -16.30 -18.10 -14.61
CA GLY A 108 -16.93 -19.39 -14.37
C GLY A 108 -18.36 -19.33 -13.83
N ARG A 109 -18.87 -20.48 -13.36
CA ARG A 109 -20.29 -20.66 -13.00
C ARG A 109 -20.81 -19.73 -11.89
N LEU A 110 -19.93 -19.28 -11.00
CA LEU A 110 -20.29 -18.40 -9.90
C LEU A 110 -20.16 -16.91 -10.23
N SER A 111 -19.73 -16.53 -11.44
CA SER A 111 -19.52 -15.13 -11.82
C SER A 111 -20.77 -14.27 -11.66
N LYS A 112 -21.92 -14.76 -12.13
CA LYS A 112 -23.20 -14.04 -12.01
C LYS A 112 -23.65 -13.84 -10.56
N ALA A 113 -23.51 -14.87 -9.72
CA ALA A 113 -23.83 -14.79 -8.31
C ALA A 113 -22.90 -13.82 -7.57
N TYR A 114 -21.61 -13.85 -7.89
CA TYR A 114 -20.64 -12.91 -7.33
C TYR A 114 -20.91 -11.46 -7.77
N LYS A 115 -21.22 -11.23 -9.04
CA LYS A 115 -21.59 -9.91 -9.55
C LYS A 115 -22.87 -9.39 -8.89
N TRP A 116 -23.87 -10.23 -8.70
CA TRP A 116 -25.08 -9.89 -7.95
C TRP A 116 -24.77 -9.52 -6.50
N PHE A 117 -23.96 -10.35 -5.80
CA PHE A 117 -23.51 -10.06 -4.44
C PHE A 117 -22.80 -8.71 -4.35
N MET A 118 -21.86 -8.44 -5.26
CA MET A 118 -21.15 -7.16 -5.30
C MET A 118 -22.10 -5.97 -5.55
N LYS A 119 -23.08 -6.12 -6.45
CA LYS A 119 -24.10 -5.06 -6.65
C LYS A 119 -24.91 -4.76 -5.39
N MET A 120 -25.19 -5.78 -4.59
CA MET A 120 -25.85 -5.59 -3.28
C MET A 120 -24.92 -4.89 -2.28
N CYS A 121 -23.62 -5.21 -2.29
CA CYS A 121 -22.62 -4.61 -1.44
C CYS A 121 -22.39 -3.12 -1.75
N VAL A 122 -22.28 -2.77 -3.05
CA VAL A 122 -21.99 -1.40 -3.51
C VAL A 122 -23.24 -0.57 -3.80
N ASN A 123 -24.37 -0.96 -3.22
CA ASN A 123 -25.63 -0.25 -3.38
C ASN A 123 -25.53 1.21 -2.87
N PRO A 124 -25.69 2.24 -3.73
CA PRO A 124 -25.54 3.65 -3.35
C PRO A 124 -26.53 4.14 -2.29
N LYS A 125 -27.61 3.38 -2.05
CA LYS A 125 -28.54 3.66 -0.96
C LYS A 125 -27.89 3.48 0.42
N TYR A 126 -26.95 2.54 0.56
CA TYR A 126 -26.35 2.18 1.85
C TYR A 126 -24.86 2.49 1.93
N LEU A 127 -24.15 2.41 0.83
CA LEU A 127 -22.74 2.78 0.73
C LEU A 127 -22.63 4.25 0.31
N ASP A 128 -22.00 5.06 1.15
CA ASP A 128 -21.83 6.50 0.91
C ASP A 128 -20.56 6.81 0.16
N GLY A 129 -19.51 6.05 0.38
CA GLY A 129 -18.22 6.29 -0.26
C GLY A 129 -17.37 5.05 -0.45
N LEU A 130 -16.49 5.13 -1.44
CA LEU A 130 -15.44 4.16 -1.74
C LEU A 130 -14.10 4.88 -1.82
N HIS A 131 -13.05 4.28 -1.28
CA HIS A 131 -11.69 4.72 -1.52
C HIS A 131 -10.98 3.79 -2.50
N VAL A 132 -10.36 4.36 -3.53
CA VAL A 132 -9.57 3.67 -4.54
C VAL A 132 -8.25 4.41 -4.80
N PRO A 133 -7.16 3.72 -5.23
CA PRO A 133 -5.85 4.34 -5.38
C PRO A 133 -5.69 5.19 -6.65
N SER A 134 -6.53 5.01 -7.68
CA SER A 134 -6.35 5.71 -8.96
C SER A 134 -7.67 6.16 -9.58
N ALA A 135 -7.61 7.27 -10.35
CA ALA A 135 -8.76 7.83 -11.05
C ALA A 135 -9.31 6.88 -12.12
N ASN A 136 -8.43 6.28 -12.90
CA ASN A 136 -8.83 5.30 -13.93
C ASN A 136 -9.62 4.13 -13.34
N TYR A 137 -9.18 3.61 -12.19
CA TYR A 137 -9.91 2.55 -11.49
C TYR A 137 -11.28 3.03 -10.99
N ALA A 138 -11.37 4.29 -10.52
CA ALA A 138 -12.63 4.88 -10.10
C ALA A 138 -13.63 5.01 -11.25
N ASP A 139 -13.16 5.41 -12.42
CA ASP A 139 -13.97 5.58 -13.62
C ASP A 139 -14.52 4.22 -14.10
N CYS A 140 -13.63 3.23 -14.25
CA CYS A 140 -14.03 1.86 -14.62
C CYS A 140 -15.04 1.26 -13.62
N PHE A 141 -14.85 1.49 -12.32
CA PHE A 141 -15.76 0.98 -11.31
C PHE A 141 -17.12 1.68 -11.34
N SER A 142 -17.13 3.00 -11.51
CA SER A 142 -18.34 3.80 -11.63
C SER A 142 -19.20 3.30 -12.81
N GLU A 143 -18.59 3.04 -13.95
CA GLU A 143 -19.25 2.49 -15.16
C GLU A 143 -19.78 1.06 -14.92
N GLU A 144 -18.96 0.17 -14.35
CA GLU A 144 -19.29 -1.25 -14.14
C GLU A 144 -20.48 -1.45 -13.20
N PHE A 145 -20.55 -0.66 -12.11
CA PHE A 145 -21.52 -0.83 -11.04
C PHE A 145 -22.60 0.27 -11.00
N GLY A 146 -22.48 1.33 -11.79
CA GLY A 146 -23.36 2.50 -11.72
C GLY A 146 -23.23 3.24 -10.38
N PHE A 147 -22.07 3.17 -9.72
CA PHE A 147 -21.81 3.87 -8.47
C PHE A 147 -21.46 5.34 -8.73
N PRO A 148 -22.03 6.31 -8.00
CA PRO A 148 -21.78 7.73 -8.25
C PRO A 148 -20.29 8.07 -8.16
N ARG A 149 -19.74 8.66 -9.22
CA ARG A 149 -18.31 8.96 -9.33
C ARG A 149 -17.81 9.95 -8.29
N ASP A 150 -18.65 10.92 -7.92
CA ASP A 150 -18.41 11.93 -6.88
C ASP A 150 -18.33 11.37 -5.46
N ARG A 151 -18.80 10.13 -5.27
CA ARG A 151 -18.67 9.37 -4.02
C ARG A 151 -17.48 8.44 -3.98
N ILE A 152 -16.60 8.48 -4.99
CA ILE A 152 -15.37 7.71 -5.01
C ILE A 152 -14.22 8.63 -4.64
N LEU A 153 -13.64 8.41 -3.46
CA LEU A 153 -12.44 9.06 -3.01
C LEU A 153 -11.24 8.44 -3.72
N VAL A 154 -10.57 9.22 -4.54
CA VAL A 154 -9.32 8.82 -5.19
C VAL A 154 -8.16 9.39 -4.38
N ALA A 155 -7.42 8.52 -3.74
CA ALA A 155 -6.21 8.89 -3.02
C ALA A 155 -5.21 7.71 -3.08
N PRO A 156 -3.91 7.99 -3.11
CA PRO A 156 -2.89 6.94 -3.03
C PRO A 156 -3.01 6.13 -1.73
N PHE A 157 -2.48 4.92 -1.76
CA PHE A 157 -2.30 4.14 -0.53
C PHE A 157 -1.35 4.88 0.43
N GLY A 158 -1.66 4.87 1.72
CA GLY A 158 -0.85 5.52 2.75
C GLY A 158 -0.23 4.52 3.72
N ILE A 159 1.00 4.78 4.15
CA ILE A 159 1.67 4.06 5.23
C ILE A 159 1.92 4.99 6.42
N ASN A 160 2.13 4.44 7.62
CA ASN A 160 2.51 5.22 8.79
C ASN A 160 3.89 5.85 8.62
N ASP A 161 4.10 6.97 9.28
CA ASP A 161 5.41 7.62 9.32
C ASP A 161 6.39 6.84 10.22
N CYS A 162 7.34 6.19 9.58
CA CYS A 162 8.36 5.39 10.25
C CYS A 162 9.69 6.16 10.49
N TYR A 163 9.78 7.42 10.10
CA TYR A 163 11.04 8.19 10.11
C TYR A 163 11.75 8.18 11.45
N SER A 164 11.05 8.59 12.53
CA SER A 164 11.65 8.69 13.85
C SER A 164 12.06 7.34 14.44
N GLU A 165 11.30 6.28 14.13
CA GLU A 165 11.61 4.92 14.55
C GLU A 165 12.86 4.40 13.83
N PHE A 166 12.91 4.56 12.49
CA PHE A 166 14.00 4.00 11.68
C PHE A 166 15.33 4.72 11.93
N LYS A 167 15.32 6.01 12.23
CA LYS A 167 16.52 6.77 12.62
C LYS A 167 17.23 6.21 13.87
N GLN A 168 16.54 5.44 14.69
CA GLN A 168 17.12 4.81 15.89
C GLN A 168 17.70 3.41 15.60
N LEU A 169 17.44 2.86 14.41
CA LEU A 169 17.93 1.53 14.05
C LEU A 169 19.45 1.56 13.79
N LYS A 170 20.13 0.56 14.31
CA LYS A 170 21.56 0.40 14.07
C LYS A 170 21.83 -0.04 12.64
N ARG A 171 22.88 0.51 12.06
CA ARG A 171 23.38 0.09 10.74
C ARG A 171 23.68 -1.41 10.72
N PRO A 172 23.46 -2.12 9.59
CA PRO A 172 23.93 -3.49 9.45
C PRO A 172 25.43 -3.60 9.71
N THR A 173 25.85 -4.56 10.53
CA THR A 173 27.22 -4.68 10.99
C THR A 173 28.21 -4.87 9.84
N GLU A 174 27.80 -5.61 8.81
CA GLU A 174 28.59 -5.89 7.60
C GLU A 174 28.89 -4.63 6.77
N TYR A 175 28.08 -3.58 7.00
CA TYR A 175 28.12 -2.29 6.31
C TYR A 175 28.39 -1.11 7.24
N GLU A 176 28.94 -1.33 8.43
CA GLU A 176 29.19 -0.27 9.43
C GLU A 176 29.98 0.91 8.84
N ASN A 177 30.99 0.61 7.99
CA ASN A 177 31.87 1.58 7.36
C ASN A 177 31.80 1.59 5.82
N LYS A 178 30.74 1.03 5.24
CA LYS A 178 30.57 0.94 3.78
C LYS A 178 29.21 1.45 3.35
N GLU A 179 29.17 2.22 2.29
CA GLU A 179 27.92 2.57 1.63
C GLU A 179 27.42 1.43 0.74
N TYR A 180 26.11 1.32 0.57
CA TYR A 180 25.50 0.31 -0.29
C TYR A 180 24.21 0.81 -0.92
N VAL A 181 23.84 0.24 -2.04
CA VAL A 181 22.51 0.33 -2.66
C VAL A 181 21.71 -0.88 -2.22
N PHE A 182 20.45 -0.68 -1.92
CA PHE A 182 19.57 -1.74 -1.44
C PHE A 182 18.42 -1.99 -2.42
N ALA A 183 18.10 -3.26 -2.65
CA ALA A 183 16.96 -3.69 -3.45
C ALA A 183 16.24 -4.83 -2.73
N ILE A 184 14.93 -4.69 -2.49
CA ILE A 184 14.14 -5.71 -1.79
C ILE A 184 12.81 -5.97 -2.50
N GLY A 185 12.36 -7.23 -2.46
CA GLY A 185 11.02 -7.61 -2.89
C GLY A 185 10.84 -9.09 -3.16
N ARG A 186 9.57 -9.53 -3.18
CA ARG A 186 9.16 -10.92 -3.35
C ARG A 186 8.52 -11.22 -4.71
N SER A 187 7.90 -10.24 -5.33
CA SER A 187 7.16 -10.40 -6.58
C SER A 187 7.39 -9.21 -7.51
N ASN A 188 7.31 -9.47 -8.81
CA ASN A 188 7.48 -8.47 -9.86
C ASN A 188 8.81 -7.70 -9.78
N ARG A 189 9.91 -8.43 -9.48
CA ARG A 189 11.26 -7.88 -9.40
C ARG A 189 12.17 -8.53 -10.43
N ASP A 190 12.78 -7.72 -11.28
CA ASP A 190 13.77 -8.17 -12.26
C ASP A 190 15.18 -8.04 -11.68
N PHE A 191 15.47 -8.90 -10.70
CA PHE A 191 16.82 -8.95 -10.12
C PHE A 191 17.86 -9.45 -11.11
N ASP A 192 17.48 -10.25 -12.10
CA ASP A 192 18.41 -10.68 -13.15
C ASP A 192 18.88 -9.50 -14.01
N PHE A 193 17.96 -8.59 -14.38
CA PHE A 193 18.36 -7.33 -15.04
C PHE A 193 19.28 -6.51 -14.14
N LEU A 194 18.92 -6.33 -12.87
CA LEU A 194 19.70 -5.51 -11.93
C LEU A 194 21.11 -6.05 -11.77
N ILE A 195 21.28 -7.36 -11.63
CA ILE A 195 22.58 -8.03 -11.52
C ILE A 195 23.40 -7.82 -12.79
N ARG A 196 22.82 -8.01 -13.98
CA ARG A 196 23.53 -7.78 -15.24
C ARG A 196 23.98 -6.33 -15.39
N ALA A 197 23.08 -5.38 -15.10
CA ALA A 197 23.39 -3.95 -15.16
C ALA A 197 24.48 -3.55 -14.14
N TRP A 198 24.54 -4.25 -12.99
CA TRP A 198 25.53 -3.99 -11.94
C TRP A 198 26.91 -4.65 -12.20
N ASN A 199 27.02 -5.48 -13.21
CA ASN A 199 28.22 -6.31 -13.43
C ASN A 199 29.51 -5.49 -13.65
N LYS A 200 29.38 -4.24 -14.10
CA LYS A 200 30.50 -3.29 -14.31
C LYS A 200 30.54 -2.18 -13.23
N MET A 201 29.92 -2.43 -12.08
CA MET A 201 29.85 -1.47 -10.98
C MET A 201 30.67 -1.95 -9.79
N GLU A 202 31.60 -1.13 -9.33
CA GLU A 202 32.43 -1.39 -8.14
C GLU A 202 31.84 -0.66 -6.92
N PHE A 203 30.52 -0.83 -6.72
CA PHE A 203 29.81 -0.27 -5.58
C PHE A 203 28.90 -1.36 -5.00
N PRO A 204 28.82 -1.48 -3.65
CA PRO A 204 28.04 -2.54 -3.03
C PRO A 204 26.54 -2.46 -3.36
N LEU A 205 25.99 -3.59 -3.80
CA LEU A 205 24.55 -3.81 -4.00
C LEU A 205 24.11 -4.96 -3.12
N VAL A 206 23.13 -4.71 -2.28
CA VAL A 206 22.49 -5.73 -1.45
C VAL A 206 21.09 -6.01 -2.00
N ILE A 207 20.85 -7.26 -2.35
CA ILE A 207 19.54 -7.75 -2.81
C ILE A 207 18.93 -8.62 -1.70
N ALA A 208 17.71 -8.32 -1.29
CA ALA A 208 16.96 -9.09 -0.30
C ALA A 208 15.70 -9.70 -0.92
N SER A 209 15.61 -11.02 -0.94
CA SER A 209 14.43 -11.72 -1.45
C SER A 209 14.37 -13.17 -1.01
N ASP A 210 13.32 -13.59 -0.37
CA ASP A 210 13.03 -14.98 0.02
C ASP A 210 12.49 -15.83 -1.15
N THR A 211 12.18 -15.21 -2.28
CA THR A 211 11.64 -15.89 -3.47
C THR A 211 12.61 -15.95 -4.64
N TYR A 212 13.67 -15.16 -4.63
CA TYR A 212 14.71 -15.19 -5.65
C TYR A 212 15.61 -16.41 -5.46
N LYS A 213 15.93 -17.14 -6.54
CA LYS A 213 16.55 -18.48 -6.44
C LYS A 213 18.05 -18.50 -6.48
N LYS A 214 18.70 -17.40 -6.84
CA LYS A 214 20.17 -17.34 -6.90
C LYS A 214 20.74 -16.95 -5.54
N ASP A 215 21.76 -17.67 -5.10
CA ASP A 215 22.44 -17.42 -3.83
C ASP A 215 23.70 -16.57 -4.00
N LYS A 216 24.31 -16.56 -5.19
CA LYS A 216 25.58 -15.89 -5.46
C LYS A 216 25.63 -15.31 -6.87
N CYS A 217 26.43 -14.24 -7.00
CA CYS A 217 26.81 -13.63 -8.27
C CYS A 217 28.33 -13.67 -8.45
N GLU A 218 28.81 -13.59 -9.71
CA GLU A 218 30.24 -13.48 -10.02
C GLU A 218 30.83 -12.15 -9.55
N ASN A 219 30.04 -11.08 -9.58
CA ASN A 219 30.48 -9.78 -9.10
C ASN A 219 30.53 -9.75 -7.57
N ARG A 220 31.70 -9.59 -6.99
CA ARG A 220 31.98 -9.52 -5.54
C ARG A 220 31.28 -8.35 -4.83
N PHE A 221 30.79 -7.38 -5.55
CA PHE A 221 30.05 -6.22 -5.02
C PHE A 221 28.56 -6.47 -4.91
N ILE A 222 28.05 -7.64 -5.29
CA ILE A 222 26.64 -8.01 -5.19
C ILE A 222 26.47 -9.09 -4.13
N GLU A 223 25.66 -8.80 -3.12
CA GLU A 223 25.28 -9.75 -2.09
C GLU A 223 23.79 -10.04 -2.19
N ILE A 224 23.41 -11.32 -2.05
CA ILE A 224 22.01 -11.78 -2.09
C ILE A 224 21.67 -12.41 -0.75
N HIS A 225 20.63 -11.91 -0.11
CA HIS A 225 20.13 -12.35 1.17
C HIS A 225 18.71 -12.89 1.04
N HIS A 226 18.45 -14.06 1.63
CA HIS A 226 17.13 -14.69 1.67
C HIS A 226 16.46 -14.62 3.03
N ASP A 227 17.20 -14.20 4.04
CA ASP A 227 16.82 -14.18 5.46
C ASP A 227 16.47 -12.78 6.00
N ILE A 228 16.64 -11.73 5.18
CA ILE A 228 16.23 -10.39 5.57
C ILE A 228 14.70 -10.33 5.59
N THR A 229 14.13 -10.43 6.77
CA THR A 229 12.68 -10.31 6.99
C THR A 229 12.20 -8.88 6.76
N GLU A 230 10.88 -8.67 6.70
CA GLU A 230 10.30 -7.33 6.57
C GLU A 230 10.80 -6.38 7.67
N LYS A 231 10.80 -6.84 8.92
CA LYS A 231 11.27 -6.04 10.07
C LYS A 231 12.78 -5.76 9.99
N GLU A 232 13.58 -6.73 9.58
CA GLU A 232 15.01 -6.54 9.39
C GLU A 232 15.33 -5.57 8.25
N SER A 233 14.52 -5.54 7.20
CA SER A 233 14.72 -4.65 6.06
C SER A 233 14.69 -3.17 6.43
N HIS A 234 14.05 -2.79 7.52
CA HIS A 234 13.93 -1.41 7.98
C HIS A 234 15.30 -0.76 8.24
N ARG A 235 16.22 -1.48 8.91
CA ARG A 235 17.59 -0.96 9.12
C ARG A 235 18.39 -0.88 7.82
N TRP A 236 18.14 -1.77 6.86
CA TRP A 236 18.77 -1.72 5.54
C TRP A 236 18.27 -0.54 4.72
N ILE A 237 16.97 -0.26 4.76
CA ILE A 237 16.38 0.92 4.10
C ILE A 237 16.94 2.20 4.74
N GLU A 238 16.98 2.30 6.07
CA GLU A 238 17.46 3.50 6.75
C GLU A 238 18.91 3.84 6.42
N HIS A 239 19.75 2.85 6.25
CA HIS A 239 21.18 3.07 6.08
C HIS A 239 21.71 2.93 4.65
N CYS A 240 20.86 2.59 3.67
CA CYS A 240 21.29 2.54 2.28
C CYS A 240 21.55 3.94 1.69
N LYS A 241 22.38 4.00 0.67
CA LYS A 241 22.63 5.19 -0.14
C LYS A 241 21.40 5.55 -0.96
N CYS A 242 20.83 4.56 -1.62
CA CYS A 242 19.56 4.65 -2.32
C CYS A 242 18.87 3.28 -2.43
N MET A 243 17.58 3.30 -2.66
CA MET A 243 16.76 2.12 -2.95
C MET A 243 16.62 1.93 -4.45
N VAL A 244 16.76 0.68 -4.92
CA VAL A 244 16.45 0.32 -6.31
C VAL A 244 15.30 -0.67 -6.35
N ILE A 245 14.29 -0.37 -7.17
CA ILE A 245 13.13 -1.22 -7.39
C ILE A 245 13.09 -1.63 -8.87
N PRO A 246 13.71 -2.76 -9.22
CA PRO A 246 13.75 -3.26 -10.59
C PRO A 246 12.43 -3.96 -10.91
N ILE A 247 11.57 -3.34 -11.70
CA ILE A 247 10.26 -3.89 -12.06
C ILE A 247 10.40 -4.88 -13.22
N GLU A 248 9.80 -6.08 -13.07
CA GLU A 248 9.78 -7.10 -14.11
C GLU A 248 8.69 -6.82 -15.15
N ASN A 249 7.43 -6.79 -14.73
CA ASN A 249 6.28 -6.45 -15.57
C ASN A 249 5.83 -5.02 -15.29
N PRO A 250 5.97 -4.10 -16.27
CA PRO A 250 5.65 -2.68 -16.08
C PRO A 250 4.16 -2.39 -15.82
N GLU A 251 3.25 -3.28 -16.24
CA GLU A 251 1.81 -3.09 -16.07
C GLU A 251 1.32 -3.40 -14.65
N ILE A 252 2.13 -4.11 -13.86
CA ILE A 252 1.76 -4.48 -12.49
C ILE A 252 2.33 -3.46 -11.51
N CYS A 253 1.45 -2.71 -10.84
CA CYS A 253 1.85 -1.88 -9.71
C CYS A 253 2.18 -2.78 -8.51
N SER A 254 3.46 -2.89 -8.19
CA SER A 254 3.97 -3.73 -7.10
C SER A 254 5.23 -3.12 -6.51
N GLY A 255 5.28 -3.00 -5.19
CA GLY A 255 6.41 -2.43 -4.44
C GLY A 255 6.15 -1.05 -3.87
N ASP A 256 4.91 -0.62 -3.89
CA ASP A 256 4.43 0.62 -3.27
C ASP A 256 4.84 0.72 -1.79
N THR A 257 4.68 -0.32 -0.99
CA THR A 257 5.14 -0.32 0.41
C THR A 257 6.63 -0.03 0.54
N VAL A 258 7.48 -0.70 -0.24
CA VAL A 258 8.94 -0.49 -0.22
C VAL A 258 9.29 0.93 -0.67
N LEU A 259 8.67 1.41 -1.75
CA LEU A 259 8.87 2.75 -2.28
C LEU A 259 8.47 3.81 -1.25
N LEU A 260 7.27 3.70 -0.70
CA LEU A 260 6.74 4.67 0.26
C LEU A 260 7.53 4.67 1.57
N THR A 261 7.94 3.49 2.07
CA THR A 261 8.82 3.38 3.24
C THR A 261 10.15 4.09 2.99
N SER A 262 10.74 3.93 1.80
CA SER A 262 11.99 4.60 1.45
C SER A 262 11.82 6.11 1.36
N MET A 263 10.74 6.60 0.74
CA MET A 263 10.41 8.03 0.72
C MET A 263 10.14 8.57 2.13
N ALA A 264 9.43 7.82 2.97
CA ALA A 264 9.20 8.17 4.37
C ALA A 264 10.50 8.39 5.14
N CYS A 265 11.53 7.59 4.85
CA CYS A 265 12.87 7.73 5.43
C CYS A 265 13.74 8.79 4.74
N GLY A 266 13.23 9.51 3.77
CA GLY A 266 14.00 10.49 2.98
C GLY A 266 15.11 9.84 2.16
N LYS A 267 14.88 8.65 1.61
CA LYS A 267 15.85 7.96 0.76
C LYS A 267 15.60 8.26 -0.72
N ILE A 268 16.68 8.33 -1.48
CA ILE A 268 16.58 8.35 -2.94
C ILE A 268 16.01 7.00 -3.39
N VAL A 269 14.95 7.05 -4.18
CA VAL A 269 14.33 5.85 -4.78
C VAL A 269 14.58 5.87 -6.28
N VAL A 270 15.06 4.75 -6.81
CA VAL A 270 15.26 4.52 -8.25
C VAL A 270 14.34 3.39 -8.69
N VAL A 271 13.45 3.69 -9.62
CA VAL A 271 12.53 2.68 -10.19
C VAL A 271 12.86 2.47 -11.66
N THR A 272 12.85 1.23 -12.13
CA THR A 272 13.02 0.97 -13.56
C THR A 272 11.80 1.44 -14.35
N SER A 273 12.04 2.03 -15.52
CA SER A 273 11.03 2.62 -16.41
C SER A 273 11.02 1.91 -17.77
N PRO A 274 9.83 1.77 -18.42
CA PRO A 274 8.51 2.18 -17.92
C PRO A 274 7.99 1.28 -16.80
N SER A 275 7.18 1.84 -15.89
CA SER A 275 6.46 1.05 -14.87
C SER A 275 5.32 1.84 -14.24
N THR A 276 4.19 1.19 -14.03
CA THR A 276 3.04 1.78 -13.32
C THR A 276 3.41 2.29 -11.93
N LEU A 277 4.29 1.58 -11.20
CA LEU A 277 4.78 2.02 -9.90
C LEU A 277 5.52 3.36 -10.00
N GLY A 278 6.46 3.47 -10.96
CA GLY A 278 7.21 4.70 -11.16
C GLY A 278 6.33 5.87 -11.55
N GLU A 279 5.44 5.67 -12.51
CA GLU A 279 4.51 6.70 -13.00
C GLU A 279 3.54 7.22 -11.92
N MET A 280 3.13 6.35 -10.98
CA MET A 280 2.23 6.74 -9.90
C MET A 280 2.90 7.56 -8.79
N TYR A 281 4.15 7.29 -8.48
CA TYR A 281 4.77 7.80 -7.25
C TYR A 281 6.00 8.67 -7.48
N VAL A 282 6.67 8.56 -8.63
CA VAL A 282 7.95 9.21 -8.87
C VAL A 282 7.87 10.26 -9.96
N THR A 283 8.25 11.47 -9.63
CA THR A 283 8.57 12.53 -10.60
C THR A 283 10.08 12.54 -10.78
N ASP A 284 10.54 12.12 -11.96
CA ASP A 284 11.96 11.93 -12.28
C ASP A 284 12.83 13.15 -11.98
N GLY A 285 13.91 12.93 -11.25
CA GLY A 285 14.84 13.98 -10.80
C GLY A 285 14.29 14.91 -9.71
N VAL A 286 13.04 14.74 -9.27
CA VAL A 286 12.42 15.61 -8.26
C VAL A 286 12.31 14.90 -6.91
N ASN A 287 11.58 13.77 -6.83
CA ASN A 287 11.38 13.01 -5.60
C ASN A 287 11.90 11.55 -5.69
N GLY A 288 12.66 11.25 -6.73
CA GLY A 288 13.23 9.96 -7.06
C GLY A 288 13.71 9.96 -8.50
N TYR A 289 14.09 8.80 -9.01
CA TYR A 289 14.59 8.65 -10.38
C TYR A 289 13.90 7.50 -11.11
N LEU A 290 13.66 7.72 -12.41
CA LEU A 290 13.14 6.73 -13.34
C LEU A 290 14.24 6.36 -14.35
N LEU A 291 14.80 5.15 -14.23
CA LEU A 291 15.86 4.71 -15.13
C LEU A 291 15.35 3.63 -16.11
N PRO A 292 15.64 3.77 -17.42
CA PRO A 292 15.25 2.76 -18.40
C PRO A 292 15.87 1.39 -18.12
N LYS A 293 15.16 0.31 -18.46
CA LYS A 293 15.67 -1.07 -18.43
C LYS A 293 16.66 -1.33 -19.59
N ASN A 294 17.70 -0.53 -19.65
CA ASN A 294 18.87 -0.71 -20.53
C ASN A 294 20.12 -0.69 -19.65
N GLU A 295 20.92 -1.73 -19.72
CA GLU A 295 22.04 -1.95 -18.77
C GLU A 295 23.06 -0.79 -18.76
N GLU A 296 23.39 -0.23 -19.92
CA GLU A 296 24.37 0.87 -20.02
C GLU A 296 23.80 2.19 -19.49
N ILE A 297 22.55 2.52 -19.88
CA ILE A 297 21.88 3.75 -19.44
C ILE A 297 21.60 3.68 -17.94
N PHE A 298 21.15 2.52 -17.46
CA PHE A 298 20.89 2.29 -16.05
C PHE A 298 22.18 2.44 -15.22
N LEU A 299 23.27 1.80 -15.65
CA LEU A 299 24.57 1.91 -14.98
C LEU A 299 25.08 3.34 -14.93
N LYS A 300 24.99 4.06 -16.03
CA LYS A 300 25.39 5.49 -16.10
C LYS A 300 24.53 6.34 -15.15
N GLY A 301 23.23 6.12 -15.15
CA GLY A 301 22.31 6.80 -14.24
C GLY A 301 22.63 6.50 -12.77
N MET A 302 22.84 5.23 -12.40
CA MET A 302 23.19 4.85 -11.05
C MET A 302 24.51 5.47 -10.57
N LYS A 303 25.56 5.47 -11.41
CA LYS A 303 26.83 6.12 -11.08
C LYS A 303 26.64 7.61 -10.77
N LYS A 304 25.84 8.30 -11.56
CA LYS A 304 25.50 9.72 -11.34
C LYS A 304 24.76 9.91 -10.01
N ILE A 305 23.68 9.15 -9.79
CA ILE A 305 22.83 9.25 -8.58
C ILE A 305 23.64 8.99 -7.31
N ILE A 306 24.50 7.97 -7.32
CA ILE A 306 25.34 7.61 -6.16
C ILE A 306 26.37 8.71 -5.88
N SER A 307 26.97 9.30 -6.93
CA SER A 307 27.99 10.35 -6.77
C SER A 307 27.41 11.71 -6.35
N GLU A 308 26.22 12.06 -6.83
CA GLU A 308 25.57 13.34 -6.50
C GLU A 308 24.92 13.33 -5.13
N ASP A 309 24.35 12.19 -4.72
CA ASP A 309 23.66 11.99 -3.43
C ASP A 309 22.75 13.17 -3.01
N SER A 310 21.89 13.56 -3.92
CA SER A 310 21.14 14.82 -3.86
C SER A 310 20.25 14.93 -2.62
N GLU A 311 20.61 15.79 -1.67
CA GLU A 311 19.79 16.09 -0.49
C GLU A 311 18.43 16.70 -0.89
N VAL A 312 18.38 17.48 -1.96
CA VAL A 312 17.12 18.06 -2.48
C VAL A 312 16.13 16.98 -2.89
N VAL A 313 16.60 15.92 -3.57
CA VAL A 313 15.73 14.80 -3.96
C VAL A 313 15.27 14.01 -2.72
N LYS A 314 16.13 13.84 -1.73
CA LYS A 314 15.76 13.19 -0.44
C LYS A 314 14.69 13.97 0.31
N GLU A 315 14.86 15.28 0.44
CA GLU A 315 13.87 16.16 1.07
C GLU A 315 12.54 16.17 0.30
N ASN A 316 12.60 16.25 -1.02
CA ASN A 316 11.41 16.20 -1.85
C ASN A 316 10.68 14.86 -1.75
N ALA A 317 11.41 13.73 -1.71
CA ALA A 317 10.84 12.41 -1.48
C ALA A 317 10.09 12.37 -0.14
N ARG A 318 10.72 12.85 0.93
CA ARG A 318 10.12 12.93 2.26
C ARG A 318 8.89 13.82 2.30
N ASN A 319 8.97 15.02 1.72
CA ASN A 319 7.86 15.97 1.67
C ASN A 319 6.69 15.44 0.83
N CYS A 320 6.98 14.81 -0.29
CA CYS A 320 5.97 14.16 -1.13
C CYS A 320 5.25 13.05 -0.37
N TYR A 321 6.01 12.21 0.37
CA TYR A 321 5.44 11.19 1.25
C TYR A 321 4.52 11.82 2.32
N LEU A 322 4.97 12.81 3.05
CA LEU A 322 4.19 13.45 4.13
C LEU A 322 2.88 14.05 3.61
N ASN A 323 2.95 14.72 2.47
CA ASN A 323 1.81 15.47 1.92
C ASN A 323 0.81 14.58 1.18
N SER A 324 1.25 13.44 0.61
CA SER A 324 0.41 12.66 -0.30
C SER A 324 0.28 11.19 0.07
N TYR A 325 1.26 10.60 0.77
CA TYR A 325 1.37 9.15 0.92
C TYR A 325 1.43 8.67 2.38
N SER A 326 1.30 9.57 3.36
CA SER A 326 1.17 9.19 4.75
C SER A 326 -0.26 8.74 5.08
N ARG A 327 -0.43 7.93 6.12
CA ARG A 327 -1.76 7.60 6.64
C ARG A 327 -2.52 8.81 7.14
N LYS A 328 -1.79 9.79 7.67
CA LYS A 328 -2.36 11.08 8.06
C LYS A 328 -2.93 11.83 6.84
N SER A 329 -2.18 11.90 5.73
CA SER A 329 -2.66 12.51 4.49
C SER A 329 -3.90 11.80 3.94
N LEU A 330 -3.89 10.46 3.96
CA LEU A 330 -5.05 9.66 3.55
C LEU A 330 -6.28 9.94 4.42
N GLY A 331 -6.11 10.09 5.72
CA GLY A 331 -7.19 10.45 6.63
C GLY A 331 -7.68 11.87 6.40
N ASN A 332 -6.80 12.83 6.15
CA ASN A 332 -7.20 14.20 5.77
C ASN A 332 -8.03 14.23 4.49
N ASN A 333 -7.69 13.40 3.49
CA ASN A 333 -8.50 13.29 2.28
C ASN A 333 -9.90 12.73 2.57
N LEU A 334 -10.04 11.79 3.51
CA LEU A 334 -11.34 11.31 3.96
C LEU A 334 -12.08 12.38 4.75
N GLN A 335 -11.39 13.16 5.58
CA GLN A 335 -11.99 14.26 6.32
C GLN A 335 -12.65 15.27 5.37
N LEU A 336 -11.98 15.65 4.29
CA LEU A 336 -12.53 16.52 3.25
C LEU A 336 -13.75 15.90 2.53
N PHE A 337 -13.82 14.58 2.44
CA PHE A 337 -14.98 13.88 1.89
C PHE A 337 -16.22 14.03 2.80
N PHE A 338 -16.03 14.10 4.12
CA PHE A 338 -17.13 14.31 5.06
C PHE A 338 -17.66 15.74 5.10
N GLU A 339 -16.87 16.70 4.62
CA GLU A 339 -17.20 18.14 4.63
C GLU A 339 -17.95 18.60 3.37
N LYS A 340 -18.04 17.74 2.37
CA LYS A 340 -18.84 17.94 1.14
C LYS A 340 -20.29 17.56 1.35
#